data_bd48454f735983a79c6a279017cdca88
#
_entry.id   bd48454f735983a79c6a279017cdca88
#
_cell.length_a   1.000
_cell.length_b   1.000
_cell.length_c   1.000
_cell.angle_alpha   90.00
_cell.angle_beta   90.00
_cell.angle_gamma   90.00
#
_symmetry.space_group_name_H-M   'P 1'
#
loop_
_entity.id
_entity.type
_entity.pdbx_description
1 polymer ?
#
loop_
_entity_poly.entity_id
_entity_poly.type
_entity_poly.pdbx_seq_one_letter_code
_entity_poly.pdbx_strand_id
1 'polypeptide(L)'
;MRLSRLMFASIAAALFAAGAAQGAEPVKIRMSWVAPVTNWASIILEKKDLARHLGKSYTIEPVRFAGTPPMVTAIANGELEISNLAYSTLAIAIENAGMDDLRIIADEFRDGVEGYYSQEYMVLADGPIKKVDDLKGKVVMTNAAGSAVDVAMRAMLRKFGLEDKRDYTIVESAFPTMRAMLSEKKVDMIPAVIPFSYDPELRRIGRTLFVQRDAIGVTDMIVWTARKPFLDKNRAAMVDFMEDTLRITRWYLDPSNHKEAMEIAGRVTKQPPERFDWLFTKRDAYHDPNMLPDLVALQKNVDMTRDLGFVKSAPDVKKHADLSIVEEAAKRLK
;
A
#
# COMPACT_ATOMS: atom_id res chain seq x y z
N MET A 1 -28.35 36.63 -83.28
CA MET A 1 -27.15 37.32 -82.93
C MET A 1 -27.31 38.12 -81.67
N ARG A 2 -26.65 37.76 -80.62
CA ARG A 2 -26.05 38.48 -79.49
C ARG A 2 -25.96 37.52 -78.27
N LEU A 3 -24.71 37.13 -77.99
CA LEU A 3 -24.31 36.42 -76.84
C LEU A 3 -24.48 37.30 -75.61
N SER A 4 -25.05 36.74 -74.55
CA SER A 4 -24.94 37.31 -73.22
C SER A 4 -24.18 36.31 -72.32
N ARG A 5 -23.01 36.74 -71.84
CA ARG A 5 -22.16 36.03 -70.93
C ARG A 5 -22.72 36.16 -69.55
N LEU A 6 -23.06 35.03 -68.90
CA LEU A 6 -23.35 34.95 -67.50
C LEU A 6 -22.04 34.63 -66.77
N MET A 7 -21.59 35.57 -65.91
CA MET A 7 -20.55 35.40 -64.96
C MET A 7 -21.04 34.61 -63.77
N PHE A 8 -20.52 33.40 -63.54
CA PHE A 8 -20.68 32.68 -62.29
C PHE A 8 -19.61 33.17 -61.31
N ALA A 9 -20.06 33.86 -60.26
CA ALA A 9 -19.21 34.17 -59.08
C ALA A 9 -19.20 32.97 -58.16
N SER A 10 -18.05 32.27 -58.09
CA SER A 10 -17.84 31.17 -57.11
C SER A 10 -17.49 31.77 -55.75
N ILE A 11 -18.43 31.68 -54.81
CA ILE A 11 -18.18 31.96 -53.39
C ILE A 11 -17.56 30.70 -52.77
N ALA A 12 -16.28 30.72 -52.53
CA ALA A 12 -15.57 29.71 -51.75
C ALA A 12 -15.87 29.94 -50.27
N ALA A 13 -16.79 29.15 -49.71
CA ALA A 13 -17.07 29.09 -48.28
C ALA A 13 -15.93 28.30 -47.60
N ALA A 14 -14.98 29.02 -46.96
CA ALA A 14 -13.98 28.43 -46.09
C ALA A 14 -14.67 27.94 -44.80
N LEU A 15 -14.98 26.68 -44.75
CA LEU A 15 -15.37 25.99 -43.51
C LEU A 15 -14.15 25.89 -42.62
N PHE A 16 -14.02 26.81 -41.67
CA PHE A 16 -13.14 26.63 -40.52
C PHE A 16 -13.71 25.49 -39.69
N ALA A 17 -13.20 24.30 -39.88
CA ALA A 17 -13.39 23.19 -38.91
C ALA A 17 -12.62 23.57 -37.63
N ALA A 18 -13.29 24.22 -36.70
CA ALA A 18 -12.86 24.28 -35.34
C ALA A 18 -12.88 22.83 -34.79
N GLY A 19 -11.81 22.10 -34.97
CA GLY A 19 -11.56 20.86 -34.27
C GLY A 19 -11.51 21.22 -32.79
N ALA A 20 -12.63 20.97 -32.06
CA ALA A 20 -12.59 20.91 -30.63
C ALA A 20 -11.48 19.90 -30.29
N ALA A 21 -10.38 20.39 -29.70
CA ALA A 21 -9.38 19.53 -29.11
C ALA A 21 -10.11 18.68 -28.06
N GLN A 22 -10.52 17.49 -28.43
CA GLN A 22 -11.06 16.50 -27.53
C GLN A 22 -9.95 16.21 -26.57
N GLY A 23 -10.02 16.77 -25.35
CA GLY A 23 -9.03 16.51 -24.30
C GLY A 23 -8.88 15.00 -24.19
N ALA A 24 -7.63 14.52 -24.10
CA ALA A 24 -7.37 13.10 -23.90
C ALA A 24 -8.16 12.60 -22.70
N GLU A 25 -8.79 11.42 -22.81
CA GLU A 25 -9.51 10.83 -21.70
C GLU A 25 -8.58 10.68 -20.48
N PRO A 26 -9.09 10.97 -19.28
CA PRO A 26 -8.29 10.81 -18.06
C PRO A 26 -7.76 9.38 -17.93
N VAL A 27 -6.49 9.26 -17.54
CA VAL A 27 -5.87 7.96 -17.32
C VAL A 27 -6.54 7.28 -16.14
N LYS A 28 -7.09 6.08 -16.36
CA LYS A 28 -7.68 5.27 -15.30
C LYS A 28 -6.58 4.58 -14.49
N ILE A 29 -6.57 4.79 -13.18
CA ILE A 29 -5.64 4.19 -12.23
C ILE A 29 -6.42 3.28 -11.30
N ARG A 30 -6.35 1.96 -11.51
CA ARG A 30 -6.82 0.95 -10.56
C ARG A 30 -5.70 0.74 -9.55
N MET A 31 -6.01 1.03 -8.29
CA MET A 31 -5.02 1.03 -7.22
C MET A 31 -5.44 0.09 -6.10
N SER A 32 -4.57 -0.84 -5.73
CA SER A 32 -4.85 -1.83 -4.69
C SER A 32 -4.76 -1.27 -3.28
N TRP A 33 -5.43 -1.95 -2.32
CA TRP A 33 -5.29 -1.71 -0.90
C TRP A 33 -5.73 -2.93 -0.08
N VAL A 34 -5.31 -3.01 1.19
CA VAL A 34 -5.62 -4.12 2.12
C VAL A 34 -6.35 -3.61 3.36
N ALA A 35 -5.72 -2.75 4.13
CA ALA A 35 -6.21 -2.25 5.40
C ALA A 35 -6.85 -0.87 5.25
N PRO A 36 -8.11 -0.68 5.70
CA PRO A 36 -8.78 0.61 5.63
C PRO A 36 -8.01 1.64 6.47
N VAL A 37 -8.03 2.88 6.02
CA VAL A 37 -7.37 4.08 6.57
C VAL A 37 -5.84 4.02 6.65
N THR A 38 -5.25 2.84 6.69
CA THR A 38 -3.79 2.64 6.68
C THR A 38 -3.22 2.73 5.26
N ASN A 39 -3.95 2.19 4.27
CA ASN A 39 -3.55 2.31 2.87
C ASN A 39 -4.22 3.53 2.23
N TRP A 40 -3.43 4.40 1.59
CA TRP A 40 -3.90 5.67 1.01
C TRP A 40 -5.05 5.50 0.02
N ALA A 41 -5.04 4.45 -0.82
CA ALA A 41 -6.12 4.20 -1.79
C ALA A 41 -7.50 4.07 -1.14
N SER A 42 -7.59 3.74 0.15
CA SER A 42 -8.86 3.61 0.89
C SER A 42 -9.45 4.96 1.34
N ILE A 43 -8.65 6.03 1.41
CA ILE A 43 -9.05 7.33 1.97
C ILE A 43 -8.71 8.54 1.09
N ILE A 44 -7.86 8.38 0.08
CA ILE A 44 -7.38 9.51 -0.75
C ILE A 44 -8.54 10.25 -1.43
N LEU A 45 -9.58 9.53 -1.84
CA LEU A 45 -10.76 10.11 -2.49
C LEU A 45 -11.71 10.86 -1.54
N GLU A 46 -11.51 10.75 -0.22
CA GLU A 46 -12.28 11.52 0.77
C GLU A 46 -11.88 13.01 0.79
N LYS A 47 -10.72 13.36 0.23
CA LYS A 47 -10.21 14.73 0.08
C LYS A 47 -10.12 15.16 -1.40
N LYS A 48 -11.20 14.92 -2.15
CA LYS A 48 -11.30 15.31 -3.58
C LYS A 48 -11.14 16.81 -3.83
N ASP A 49 -11.48 17.64 -2.84
CA ASP A 49 -11.27 19.08 -2.87
C ASP A 49 -9.81 19.49 -3.02
N LEU A 50 -8.88 18.64 -2.58
CA LEU A 50 -7.44 18.82 -2.73
C LEU A 50 -6.90 18.20 -4.03
N ALA A 51 -7.64 17.33 -4.70
CA ALA A 51 -7.24 16.63 -5.92
C ALA A 51 -7.54 17.49 -7.16
N ARG A 52 -6.64 18.41 -7.50
CA ARG A 52 -6.82 19.42 -8.57
C ARG A 52 -6.90 18.84 -9.99
N HIS A 53 -6.30 17.66 -10.17
CA HIS A 53 -6.16 16.98 -11.47
C HIS A 53 -7.13 15.80 -11.63
N LEU A 54 -7.80 15.39 -10.54
CA LEU A 54 -8.77 14.29 -10.56
C LEU A 54 -9.93 14.58 -11.53
N GLY A 55 -10.23 13.62 -12.40
CA GLY A 55 -11.24 13.74 -13.45
C GLY A 55 -10.79 14.54 -14.68
N LYS A 56 -9.55 15.06 -14.69
CA LYS A 56 -8.94 15.79 -15.82
C LYS A 56 -7.78 15.00 -16.44
N SER A 57 -6.73 14.75 -15.68
CA SER A 57 -5.56 13.98 -16.12
C SER A 57 -5.70 12.50 -15.76
N TYR A 58 -6.36 12.18 -14.65
CA TYR A 58 -6.51 10.82 -14.16
C TYR A 58 -7.83 10.61 -13.43
N THR A 59 -8.21 9.33 -13.27
CA THR A 59 -9.25 8.85 -12.34
C THR A 59 -8.69 7.73 -11.49
N ILE A 60 -9.24 7.52 -10.27
CA ILE A 60 -8.82 6.45 -9.36
C ILE A 60 -9.97 5.47 -9.16
N GLU A 61 -9.64 4.17 -9.23
CA GLU A 61 -10.51 3.08 -8.82
C GLU A 61 -9.80 2.25 -7.73
N PRO A 62 -10.16 2.41 -6.45
CA PRO A 62 -9.59 1.60 -5.37
C PRO A 62 -10.06 0.15 -5.45
N VAL A 63 -9.12 -0.82 -5.40
CA VAL A 63 -9.41 -2.25 -5.46
C VAL A 63 -8.89 -2.94 -4.20
N ARG A 64 -9.79 -3.56 -3.43
CA ARG A 64 -9.44 -4.21 -2.16
C ARG A 64 -8.96 -5.63 -2.36
N PHE A 65 -7.90 -6.00 -1.61
CA PHE A 65 -7.35 -7.36 -1.53
C PHE A 65 -7.27 -7.85 -0.08
N ALA A 66 -7.20 -9.16 0.13
CA ALA A 66 -7.00 -9.76 1.45
C ALA A 66 -5.55 -9.63 1.94
N GLY A 67 -4.61 -9.44 1.02
CA GLY A 67 -3.17 -9.29 1.28
C GLY A 67 -2.43 -8.91 0.00
N THR A 68 -1.12 -8.66 0.12
CA THR A 68 -0.29 -8.23 -1.01
C THR A 68 0.08 -9.34 -2.02
N PRO A 69 0.19 -10.65 -1.66
CA PRO A 69 0.51 -11.69 -2.64
C PRO A 69 -0.44 -11.77 -3.84
N PRO A 70 -1.79 -11.75 -3.71
CA PRO A 70 -2.68 -11.77 -4.87
C PRO A 70 -2.57 -10.53 -5.77
N MET A 71 -2.04 -9.42 -5.29
CA MET A 71 -1.80 -8.23 -6.11
C MET A 71 -0.72 -8.46 -7.17
N VAL A 72 0.24 -9.37 -6.91
CA VAL A 72 1.29 -9.75 -7.87
C VAL A 72 0.65 -10.33 -9.14
N THR A 73 -0.33 -11.21 -9.00
CA THR A 73 -1.09 -11.76 -10.13
C THR A 73 -1.90 -10.66 -10.83
N ALA A 74 -2.58 -9.80 -10.07
CA ALA A 74 -3.42 -8.75 -10.63
C ALA A 74 -2.60 -7.73 -11.46
N ILE A 75 -1.42 -7.30 -10.98
CA ILE A 75 -0.58 -6.37 -11.76
C ILE A 75 0.06 -7.07 -12.97
N ALA A 76 0.41 -8.35 -12.86
CA ALA A 76 0.92 -9.15 -13.98
C ALA A 76 -0.10 -9.26 -15.10
N ASN A 77 -1.38 -9.42 -14.75
CA ASN A 77 -2.50 -9.51 -15.69
C ASN A 77 -2.98 -8.14 -16.23
N GLY A 78 -2.39 -7.03 -15.78
CA GLY A 78 -2.86 -5.69 -16.15
C GLY A 78 -4.22 -5.31 -15.56
N GLU A 79 -4.57 -5.89 -14.42
CA GLU A 79 -5.79 -5.58 -13.66
C GLU A 79 -5.58 -4.40 -12.70
N LEU A 80 -4.33 -4.00 -12.47
CA LEU A 80 -3.92 -2.86 -11.64
C LEU A 80 -2.90 -2.01 -12.41
N GLU A 81 -2.98 -0.70 -12.27
CA GLU A 81 -1.96 0.27 -12.70
C GLU A 81 -0.97 0.53 -11.57
N ILE A 82 -1.47 0.62 -10.32
CA ILE A 82 -0.64 0.77 -9.12
C ILE A 82 -0.97 -0.36 -8.15
N SER A 83 0.05 -1.08 -7.69
CA SER A 83 -0.09 -2.04 -6.60
C SER A 83 0.72 -1.64 -5.38
N ASN A 84 0.09 -1.80 -4.21
CA ASN A 84 0.69 -1.59 -2.90
C ASN A 84 1.37 -2.88 -2.47
N LEU A 85 2.63 -3.05 -2.83
CA LEU A 85 3.36 -4.27 -2.50
C LEU A 85 4.14 -4.12 -1.19
N ALA A 86 4.06 -5.15 -0.36
CA ALA A 86 4.99 -5.31 0.73
C ALA A 86 6.40 -5.60 0.19
N TYR A 87 7.43 -5.30 0.97
CA TYR A 87 8.83 -5.61 0.61
C TYR A 87 9.01 -7.05 0.14
N SER A 88 8.33 -8.01 0.78
CA SER A 88 8.39 -9.43 0.44
C SER A 88 7.72 -9.74 -0.90
N THR A 89 6.54 -9.17 -1.13
CA THR A 89 5.81 -9.38 -2.40
C THR A 89 6.44 -8.60 -3.55
N LEU A 90 7.13 -7.51 -3.30
CA LEU A 90 7.99 -6.85 -4.28
C LEU A 90 9.09 -7.81 -4.76
N ALA A 91 9.81 -8.45 -3.83
CA ALA A 91 10.83 -9.44 -4.18
C ALA A 91 10.23 -10.62 -4.98
N ILE A 92 9.09 -11.15 -4.53
CA ILE A 92 8.38 -12.25 -5.21
C ILE A 92 7.92 -11.82 -6.62
N ALA A 93 7.42 -10.61 -6.79
CA ALA A 93 6.97 -10.09 -8.09
C ALA A 93 8.13 -10.00 -9.09
N ILE A 94 9.27 -9.49 -8.65
CA ILE A 94 10.45 -9.35 -9.52
C ILE A 94 11.06 -10.71 -9.82
N GLU A 95 11.39 -11.51 -8.80
CA GLU A 95 12.16 -12.75 -8.96
C GLU A 95 11.32 -13.94 -9.43
N ASN A 96 10.17 -14.18 -8.79
CA ASN A 96 9.38 -15.39 -9.08
C ASN A 96 8.38 -15.18 -10.22
N ALA A 97 7.82 -13.97 -10.37
CA ALA A 97 6.89 -13.64 -11.46
C ALA A 97 7.59 -12.96 -12.65
N GLY A 98 8.92 -12.73 -12.59
CA GLY A 98 9.71 -12.22 -13.69
C GLY A 98 9.36 -10.80 -14.13
N MET A 99 8.90 -9.94 -13.18
CA MET A 99 8.50 -8.58 -13.48
C MET A 99 9.68 -7.60 -13.41
N ASP A 100 10.68 -7.76 -14.27
CA ASP A 100 11.86 -6.88 -14.33
C ASP A 100 11.53 -5.42 -14.64
N ASP A 101 10.36 -5.15 -15.23
CA ASP A 101 9.86 -3.82 -15.54
C ASP A 101 9.02 -3.18 -14.42
N LEU A 102 8.87 -3.88 -13.28
CA LEU A 102 8.20 -3.30 -12.11
C LEU A 102 9.07 -2.18 -11.51
N ARG A 103 8.44 -1.04 -11.19
CA ARG A 103 9.12 0.12 -10.60
C ARG A 103 8.46 0.53 -9.30
N ILE A 104 9.27 0.77 -8.27
CA ILE A 104 8.90 1.43 -7.02
C ILE A 104 8.76 2.92 -7.34
N ILE A 105 7.59 3.50 -7.10
CA ILE A 105 7.27 4.89 -7.43
C ILE A 105 7.05 5.78 -6.21
N ALA A 106 6.74 5.18 -5.05
CA ALA A 106 6.53 5.91 -3.80
C ALA A 106 6.58 4.96 -2.59
N ASP A 107 6.84 5.52 -1.41
CA ASP A 107 6.61 4.89 -0.10
C ASP A 107 5.13 5.05 0.31
N GLU A 108 4.57 4.05 0.97
CA GLU A 108 3.26 4.20 1.58
C GLU A 108 3.36 4.42 3.08
N PHE A 109 4.11 3.56 3.77
CA PHE A 109 4.45 3.71 5.19
C PHE A 109 5.57 2.78 5.63
N ARG A 110 6.25 3.16 6.72
CA ARG A 110 7.31 2.37 7.35
C ARG A 110 6.88 1.87 8.72
N ASP A 111 7.29 0.65 9.02
CA ASP A 111 7.08 0.04 10.33
C ASP A 111 8.36 0.11 11.17
N GLY A 112 8.20 0.25 12.48
CA GLY A 112 9.30 0.16 13.44
C GLY A 112 10.26 1.36 13.47
N VAL A 113 9.91 2.48 12.85
CA VAL A 113 10.64 3.75 13.01
C VAL A 113 10.59 4.17 14.48
N GLU A 114 11.70 4.64 15.01
CA GLU A 114 11.79 5.01 16.42
C GLU A 114 10.74 6.04 16.83
N GLY A 115 10.03 5.74 17.91
CA GLY A 115 8.95 6.58 18.44
C GLY A 115 7.62 6.45 17.70
N TYR A 116 7.51 5.57 16.70
CA TYR A 116 6.27 5.25 15.99
C TYR A 116 5.81 3.82 16.28
N TYR A 117 4.61 3.50 15.80
CA TYR A 117 4.05 2.16 15.91
C TYR A 117 4.92 1.12 15.20
N SER A 118 4.93 -0.09 15.75
CA SER A 118 5.42 -1.27 15.06
C SER A 118 4.39 -2.39 15.15
N GLN A 119 4.20 -3.10 14.05
CA GLN A 119 3.27 -4.19 13.87
C GLN A 119 3.35 -5.21 15.01
N GLU A 120 2.23 -5.48 15.67
CA GLU A 120 2.16 -6.36 16.83
C GLU A 120 1.80 -7.80 16.44
N TYR A 121 2.37 -8.76 17.18
CA TYR A 121 1.97 -10.16 17.17
C TYR A 121 1.39 -10.49 18.54
N MET A 122 0.11 -10.83 18.57
CA MET A 122 -0.66 -10.93 19.81
C MET A 122 -1.08 -12.35 20.10
N VAL A 123 -1.07 -12.68 21.41
CA VAL A 123 -1.54 -13.92 21.99
C VAL A 123 -2.61 -13.61 23.04
N LEU A 124 -3.37 -14.61 23.51
CA LEU A 124 -4.30 -14.42 24.63
C LEU A 124 -3.55 -13.97 25.89
N ALA A 125 -4.05 -12.94 26.56
CA ALA A 125 -3.45 -12.38 27.78
C ALA A 125 -3.36 -13.42 28.89
N ASP A 126 -4.45 -14.18 29.11
CA ASP A 126 -4.56 -15.24 30.10
C ASP A 126 -4.11 -16.62 29.57
N GLY A 127 -3.59 -16.67 28.32
CA GLY A 127 -3.13 -17.90 27.69
C GLY A 127 -1.80 -18.40 28.24
N PRO A 128 -1.41 -19.63 27.86
CA PRO A 128 -0.17 -20.26 28.33
C PRO A 128 1.09 -19.67 27.68
N ILE A 129 0.98 -19.01 26.51
CA ILE A 129 2.11 -18.50 25.77
C ILE A 129 2.60 -17.21 26.44
N LYS A 130 3.83 -17.19 26.94
CA LYS A 130 4.45 -16.05 27.63
C LYS A 130 5.66 -15.51 26.86
N LYS A 131 6.34 -16.33 26.08
CA LYS A 131 7.52 -16.02 25.25
C LYS A 131 7.44 -16.74 23.91
N VAL A 132 8.31 -16.38 22.97
CA VAL A 132 8.29 -16.94 21.60
C VAL A 132 8.50 -18.45 21.59
N ASP A 133 9.37 -18.99 22.46
CA ASP A 133 9.60 -20.44 22.55
C ASP A 133 8.34 -21.25 22.86
N ASP A 134 7.35 -20.65 23.55
CA ASP A 134 6.08 -21.31 23.90
C ASP A 134 5.19 -21.57 22.67
N LEU A 135 5.57 -21.01 21.50
CA LEU A 135 4.89 -21.26 20.23
C LEU A 135 5.24 -22.62 19.60
N LYS A 136 6.14 -23.39 20.19
CA LYS A 136 6.41 -24.75 19.74
C LYS A 136 5.17 -25.64 19.88
N GLY A 137 4.78 -26.31 18.79
CA GLY A 137 3.57 -27.14 18.71
C GLY A 137 2.27 -26.34 18.59
N LYS A 138 2.34 -25.03 18.33
CA LYS A 138 1.18 -24.12 18.28
C LYS A 138 0.73 -23.80 16.87
N VAL A 139 -0.48 -23.26 16.78
CA VAL A 139 -1.06 -22.76 15.53
C VAL A 139 -0.94 -21.25 15.52
N VAL A 140 -0.19 -20.71 14.57
CA VAL A 140 -0.03 -19.28 14.34
C VAL A 140 -0.76 -18.86 13.08
N MET A 141 -1.14 -17.59 12.99
CA MET A 141 -1.93 -17.09 11.86
C MET A 141 -1.17 -16.04 11.06
N THR A 142 -1.43 -16.03 9.76
CA THR A 142 -1.07 -14.94 8.85
C THR A 142 -2.27 -14.56 7.97
N ASN A 143 -2.19 -13.41 7.28
CA ASN A 143 -3.24 -13.05 6.32
C ASN A 143 -3.05 -13.72 4.95
N ALA A 144 -1.82 -13.97 4.55
CA ALA A 144 -1.46 -14.67 3.34
C ALA A 144 0.02 -15.09 3.39
N ALA A 145 0.35 -16.27 2.90
CA ALA A 145 1.73 -16.72 2.80
C ALA A 145 2.56 -15.77 1.93
N GLY A 146 3.76 -15.41 2.38
CA GLY A 146 4.66 -14.46 1.70
C GLY A 146 4.29 -12.99 1.87
N SER A 147 3.26 -12.65 2.66
CA SER A 147 3.00 -11.26 3.05
C SER A 147 4.07 -10.74 4.01
N ALA A 148 4.15 -9.41 4.20
CA ALA A 148 5.12 -8.82 5.13
C ALA A 148 5.00 -9.37 6.55
N VAL A 149 3.77 -9.51 7.05
CA VAL A 149 3.55 -10.02 8.41
C VAL A 149 3.90 -11.50 8.53
N ASP A 150 3.72 -12.30 7.48
CA ASP A 150 4.15 -13.70 7.44
C ASP A 150 5.68 -13.80 7.51
N VAL A 151 6.37 -13.04 6.66
CA VAL A 151 7.84 -13.01 6.61
C VAL A 151 8.44 -12.57 7.95
N ALA A 152 7.91 -11.50 8.55
CA ALA A 152 8.40 -11.01 9.85
C ALA A 152 8.11 -12.01 11.00
N MET A 153 6.95 -12.65 10.99
CA MET A 153 6.61 -13.72 11.95
C MET A 153 7.62 -14.87 11.84
N ARG A 154 7.85 -15.38 10.63
CA ARG A 154 8.81 -16.47 10.40
C ARG A 154 10.23 -16.08 10.79
N ALA A 155 10.62 -14.82 10.53
CA ALA A 155 11.92 -14.31 10.94
C ALA A 155 12.09 -14.35 12.47
N MET A 156 11.06 -13.92 13.23
CA MET A 156 11.08 -14.03 14.70
C MET A 156 11.15 -15.47 15.17
N LEU A 157 10.28 -16.33 14.67
CA LEU A 157 10.24 -17.74 15.07
C LEU A 157 11.55 -18.43 14.79
N ARG A 158 12.19 -18.17 13.63
CA ARG A 158 13.51 -18.73 13.28
C ARG A 158 14.64 -18.25 14.23
N LYS A 159 14.60 -17.02 14.72
CA LYS A 159 15.56 -16.53 15.74
C LYS A 159 15.52 -17.38 17.02
N PHE A 160 14.40 -18.02 17.32
CA PHE A 160 14.21 -18.93 18.45
C PHE A 160 14.30 -20.41 18.04
N GLY A 161 14.81 -20.72 16.84
CA GLY A 161 15.01 -22.08 16.37
C GLY A 161 13.72 -22.83 15.98
N LEU A 162 12.60 -22.10 15.86
CA LEU A 162 11.31 -22.66 15.44
C LEU A 162 11.14 -22.58 13.93
N GLU A 163 10.84 -23.71 13.30
CA GLU A 163 10.66 -23.83 11.85
C GLU A 163 9.22 -24.24 11.50
N ASP A 164 8.70 -23.66 10.42
CA ASP A 164 7.37 -23.98 9.89
C ASP A 164 7.23 -25.48 9.60
N LYS A 165 6.05 -26.03 9.83
CA LYS A 165 5.66 -27.44 9.67
C LYS A 165 6.39 -28.42 10.58
N ARG A 166 7.55 -28.07 11.12
CA ARG A 166 8.28 -28.88 12.10
C ARG A 166 7.88 -28.54 13.52
N ASP A 167 7.88 -27.25 13.85
CA ASP A 167 7.71 -26.76 15.22
C ASP A 167 6.40 -25.99 15.44
N TYR A 168 5.74 -25.52 14.38
CA TYR A 168 4.45 -24.84 14.45
C TYR A 168 3.68 -25.01 13.13
N THR A 169 2.38 -24.70 13.17
CA THR A 169 1.50 -24.73 11.99
C THR A 169 1.01 -23.33 11.68
N ILE A 170 0.97 -22.95 10.41
CA ILE A 170 0.42 -21.67 9.95
C ILE A 170 -0.95 -21.89 9.33
N VAL A 171 -1.91 -21.02 9.71
CA VAL A 171 -3.20 -20.91 9.04
C VAL A 171 -3.40 -19.50 8.49
N GLU A 172 -4.13 -19.39 7.38
CA GLU A 172 -4.37 -18.12 6.71
C GLU A 172 -5.81 -17.66 6.91
N SER A 173 -6.00 -16.38 7.23
CA SER A 173 -7.31 -15.74 7.22
C SER A 173 -7.19 -14.22 7.13
N ALA A 174 -8.25 -13.54 6.64
CA ALA A 174 -8.27 -12.08 6.55
C ALA A 174 -8.20 -11.40 7.92
N PHE A 175 -7.53 -10.26 8.04
CA PHE A 175 -7.34 -9.52 9.30
C PHE A 175 -8.62 -9.32 10.13
N PRO A 176 -9.80 -8.98 9.56
CA PRO A 176 -11.02 -8.79 10.35
C PRO A 176 -11.48 -10.03 11.15
N THR A 177 -11.09 -11.24 10.72
CA THR A 177 -11.50 -12.48 11.37
C THR A 177 -10.56 -12.94 12.50
N MET A 178 -9.34 -12.38 12.54
CA MET A 178 -8.25 -12.88 13.40
C MET A 178 -8.58 -12.80 14.89
N ARG A 179 -9.24 -11.70 15.34
CA ARG A 179 -9.68 -11.57 16.74
C ARG A 179 -10.59 -12.72 17.16
N ALA A 180 -11.58 -13.07 16.34
CA ALA A 180 -12.50 -14.17 16.63
C ALA A 180 -11.76 -15.50 16.73
N MET A 181 -10.84 -15.77 15.77
CA MET A 181 -10.03 -16.99 15.77
C MET A 181 -9.17 -17.12 17.03
N LEU A 182 -8.57 -16.00 17.49
CA LEU A 182 -7.79 -15.98 18.72
C LEU A 182 -8.68 -16.18 19.96
N SER A 183 -9.82 -15.49 20.05
CA SER A 183 -10.75 -15.59 21.19
C SER A 183 -11.38 -16.98 21.33
N GLU A 184 -11.65 -17.64 20.20
CA GLU A 184 -12.17 -19.01 20.13
C GLU A 184 -11.07 -20.08 20.31
N LYS A 185 -9.81 -19.65 20.55
CA LYS A 185 -8.64 -20.55 20.72
C LYS A 185 -8.41 -21.47 19.50
N LYS A 186 -8.85 -21.07 18.31
CA LYS A 186 -8.56 -21.78 17.06
C LYS A 186 -7.14 -21.55 16.60
N VAL A 187 -6.54 -20.46 17.06
CA VAL A 187 -5.14 -20.12 16.86
C VAL A 187 -4.54 -19.58 18.14
N ASP A 188 -3.24 -19.69 18.27
CA ASP A 188 -2.49 -19.30 19.47
C ASP A 188 -1.86 -17.90 19.35
N MET A 189 -1.58 -17.45 18.12
CA MET A 189 -1.00 -16.12 17.84
C MET A 189 -1.54 -15.57 16.53
N ILE A 190 -1.77 -14.23 16.51
CA ILE A 190 -2.22 -13.48 15.34
C ILE A 190 -1.33 -12.24 15.11
N PRO A 191 -1.10 -11.81 13.85
CA PRO A 191 -0.63 -10.46 13.55
C PRO A 191 -1.80 -9.49 13.72
N ALA A 192 -1.61 -8.45 14.52
CA ALA A 192 -2.60 -7.42 14.77
C ALA A 192 -2.19 -6.12 14.08
N VAL A 193 -2.51 -6.00 12.78
CA VAL A 193 -2.21 -4.80 11.99
C VAL A 193 -3.17 -3.66 12.36
N ILE A 194 -2.75 -2.41 12.21
CA ILE A 194 -3.65 -1.26 12.29
C ILE A 194 -4.63 -1.26 11.10
N PRO A 195 -5.92 -0.89 11.30
CA PRO A 195 -6.53 -0.42 12.54
C PRO A 195 -6.98 -1.53 13.51
N PHE A 196 -6.88 -2.81 13.15
CA PHE A 196 -7.40 -3.94 13.93
C PHE A 196 -6.66 -4.12 15.27
N SER A 197 -5.38 -3.72 15.36
CA SER A 197 -4.63 -3.74 16.61
C SER A 197 -5.24 -2.82 17.68
N TYR A 198 -5.98 -1.79 17.29
CA TYR A 198 -6.68 -0.88 18.20
C TYR A 198 -8.13 -1.28 18.51
N ASP A 199 -8.57 -2.48 18.07
CA ASP A 199 -9.89 -3.01 18.46
C ASP A 199 -9.93 -3.19 19.99
N PRO A 200 -10.86 -2.49 20.71
CA PRO A 200 -10.97 -2.61 22.17
C PRO A 200 -11.18 -4.02 22.67
N GLU A 201 -11.94 -4.85 21.92
CA GLU A 201 -12.15 -6.25 22.30
C GLU A 201 -10.87 -7.08 22.15
N LEU A 202 -10.07 -6.85 21.11
CA LEU A 202 -8.77 -7.49 20.99
C LEU A 202 -7.83 -7.06 22.12
N ARG A 203 -7.81 -5.76 22.46
CA ARG A 203 -7.00 -5.25 23.59
C ARG A 203 -7.41 -5.82 24.94
N ARG A 204 -8.69 -6.12 25.13
CA ARG A 204 -9.20 -6.73 26.36
C ARG A 204 -8.75 -8.17 26.55
N ILE A 205 -8.69 -8.94 25.46
CA ILE A 205 -8.39 -10.40 25.52
C ILE A 205 -6.96 -10.76 25.20
N GLY A 206 -6.24 -9.89 24.47
CA GLY A 206 -4.91 -10.15 23.94
C GLY A 206 -3.83 -9.30 24.58
N ARG A 207 -2.60 -9.78 24.47
CA ARG A 207 -1.38 -9.01 24.75
C ARG A 207 -0.37 -9.20 23.63
N THR A 208 0.48 -8.20 23.43
CA THR A 208 1.59 -8.28 22.49
C THR A 208 2.63 -9.24 23.00
N LEU A 209 3.03 -10.20 22.18
CA LEU A 209 4.13 -11.13 22.44
C LEU A 209 5.45 -10.52 21.96
N PHE A 210 5.47 -9.98 20.77
CA PHE A 210 6.57 -9.23 20.15
C PHE A 210 6.04 -8.27 19.09
N VAL A 211 6.87 -7.33 18.65
CA VAL A 211 6.57 -6.43 17.53
C VAL A 211 7.48 -6.72 16.34
N GLN A 212 7.08 -6.30 15.14
CA GLN A 212 7.83 -6.54 13.90
C GLN A 212 9.25 -5.99 13.98
N ARG A 213 9.44 -4.82 14.59
CA ARG A 213 10.78 -4.24 14.77
C ARG A 213 11.74 -5.17 15.52
N ASP A 214 11.26 -5.95 16.49
CA ASP A 214 12.09 -6.94 17.22
C ASP A 214 12.52 -8.08 16.30
N ALA A 215 11.68 -8.40 15.32
CA ALA A 215 11.95 -9.45 14.33
C ALA A 215 12.97 -9.03 13.27
N ILE A 216 12.76 -7.87 12.65
CA ILE A 216 13.46 -7.51 11.40
C ILE A 216 13.95 -6.06 11.36
N GLY A 217 13.80 -5.29 12.45
CA GLY A 217 14.19 -3.89 12.50
C GLY A 217 13.21 -2.97 11.79
N VAL A 218 13.68 -1.80 11.37
CA VAL A 218 12.89 -0.85 10.57
C VAL A 218 12.57 -1.47 9.22
N THR A 219 11.31 -1.35 8.82
CA THR A 219 10.80 -1.94 7.59
C THR A 219 10.16 -0.86 6.71
N ASP A 220 10.63 -0.75 5.46
CA ASP A 220 9.87 -0.06 4.41
C ASP A 220 8.72 -1.00 4.02
N MET A 221 7.59 -0.85 4.75
CA MET A 221 6.59 -1.92 4.88
C MET A 221 5.81 -2.14 3.61
N ILE A 222 5.33 -1.05 3.01
CA ILE A 222 4.55 -1.05 1.78
C ILE A 222 5.07 0.04 0.85
N VAL A 223 5.33 -0.34 -0.38
CA VAL A 223 5.69 0.60 -1.46
C VAL A 223 4.67 0.55 -2.59
N TRP A 224 4.47 1.66 -3.25
CA TRP A 224 3.68 1.72 -4.47
C TRP A 224 4.52 1.31 -5.66
N THR A 225 3.98 0.43 -6.46
CA THR A 225 4.65 -0.08 -7.65
C THR A 225 3.75 0.03 -8.87
N ALA A 226 4.38 0.26 -10.02
CA ALA A 226 3.72 0.27 -11.33
C ALA A 226 4.65 -0.33 -12.39
N ARG A 227 4.10 -0.80 -13.51
CA ARG A 227 4.88 -1.32 -14.64
C ARG A 227 5.50 -0.16 -15.43
N LYS A 228 6.77 -0.27 -15.77
CA LYS A 228 7.51 0.78 -16.53
C LYS A 228 6.79 1.21 -17.82
N PRO A 229 6.25 0.31 -18.66
CA PRO A 229 5.52 0.73 -19.86
C PRO A 229 4.30 1.62 -19.59
N PHE A 230 3.60 1.39 -18.46
CA PHE A 230 2.49 2.24 -18.02
C PHE A 230 3.00 3.63 -17.62
N LEU A 231 4.09 3.70 -16.85
CA LEU A 231 4.69 4.95 -16.40
C LEU A 231 5.21 5.79 -17.58
N ASP A 232 5.92 5.16 -18.51
CA ASP A 232 6.46 5.82 -19.69
C ASP A 232 5.35 6.43 -20.56
N LYS A 233 4.27 5.69 -20.78
CA LYS A 233 3.12 6.13 -21.58
C LYS A 233 2.34 7.25 -20.92
N ASN A 234 2.22 7.26 -19.59
CA ASN A 234 1.29 8.11 -18.86
C ASN A 234 1.99 9.08 -17.90
N ARG A 235 3.29 9.37 -18.11
CA ARG A 235 4.12 10.11 -17.16
C ARG A 235 3.47 11.41 -16.67
N ALA A 236 2.93 12.24 -17.57
CA ALA A 236 2.30 13.51 -17.20
C ALA A 236 1.13 13.31 -16.22
N ALA A 237 0.24 12.37 -16.52
CA ALA A 237 -0.90 12.06 -15.66
C ALA A 237 -0.44 11.46 -14.31
N MET A 238 0.66 10.68 -14.30
CA MET A 238 1.23 10.14 -13.08
C MET A 238 1.88 11.22 -12.19
N VAL A 239 2.51 12.24 -12.79
CA VAL A 239 3.02 13.40 -12.03
C VAL A 239 1.86 14.19 -11.43
N ASP A 240 0.79 14.43 -12.18
CA ASP A 240 -0.43 15.09 -11.70
C ASP A 240 -1.09 14.30 -10.57
N PHE A 241 -1.18 12.97 -10.71
CA PHE A 241 -1.68 12.07 -9.67
C PHE A 241 -0.82 12.16 -8.40
N MET A 242 0.50 12.10 -8.52
CA MET A 242 1.40 12.19 -7.37
C MET A 242 1.41 13.58 -6.74
N GLU A 243 1.22 14.66 -7.51
CA GLU A 243 1.06 16.02 -6.96
C GLU A 243 -0.16 16.12 -6.06
N ASP A 244 -1.32 15.63 -6.54
CA ASP A 244 -2.54 15.60 -5.74
C ASP A 244 -2.40 14.69 -4.51
N THR A 245 -1.79 13.53 -4.71
CA THR A 245 -1.51 12.57 -3.62
C THR A 245 -0.64 13.19 -2.53
N LEU A 246 0.47 13.83 -2.89
CA LEU A 246 1.35 14.50 -1.91
C LEU A 246 0.64 15.64 -1.18
N ARG A 247 -0.21 16.41 -1.88
CA ARG A 247 -1.01 17.47 -1.26
C ARG A 247 -1.97 16.90 -0.22
N ILE A 248 -2.64 15.79 -0.56
CA ILE A 248 -3.56 15.09 0.34
C ILE A 248 -2.82 14.45 1.50
N THR A 249 -1.71 13.74 1.24
CA THR A 249 -0.88 13.13 2.28
C THR A 249 -0.40 14.16 3.29
N ARG A 250 0.16 15.29 2.83
CA ARG A 250 0.62 16.36 3.71
C ARG A 250 -0.52 16.98 4.52
N TRP A 251 -1.72 17.06 3.94
CA TRP A 251 -2.91 17.50 4.66
C TRP A 251 -3.27 16.54 5.81
N TYR A 252 -3.28 15.22 5.55
CA TYR A 252 -3.56 14.21 6.58
C TYR A 252 -2.50 14.19 7.68
N LEU A 253 -1.24 14.44 7.33
CA LEU A 253 -0.12 14.44 8.28
C LEU A 253 -0.01 15.73 9.09
N ASP A 254 -0.75 16.78 8.74
CA ASP A 254 -0.78 18.03 9.50
C ASP A 254 -1.64 17.85 10.77
N PRO A 255 -1.07 18.00 11.98
CA PRO A 255 -1.81 17.83 13.22
C PRO A 255 -3.05 18.75 13.36
N SER A 256 -3.08 19.89 12.67
CA SER A 256 -4.23 20.79 12.67
C SER A 256 -5.48 20.17 12.03
N ASN A 257 -5.31 19.17 11.16
CA ASN A 257 -6.36 18.49 10.45
C ASN A 257 -6.77 17.15 11.11
N HIS A 258 -6.14 16.78 12.22
CA HIS A 258 -6.30 15.48 12.86
C HIS A 258 -7.78 15.15 13.17
N LYS A 259 -8.55 16.12 13.69
CA LYS A 259 -9.97 15.91 13.97
C LYS A 259 -10.76 15.52 12.72
N GLU A 260 -10.57 16.25 11.61
CA GLU A 260 -11.24 15.93 10.33
C GLU A 260 -10.77 14.58 9.78
N ALA A 261 -9.47 14.25 9.93
CA ALA A 261 -8.94 12.93 9.54
C ALA A 261 -9.62 11.79 10.30
N MET A 262 -9.84 11.94 11.61
CA MET A 262 -10.60 10.97 12.42
C MET A 262 -12.05 10.83 11.94
N GLU A 263 -12.73 11.96 11.62
CA GLU A 263 -14.09 11.96 11.10
C GLU A 263 -14.18 11.24 9.75
N ILE A 264 -13.20 11.46 8.87
CA ILE A 264 -13.08 10.73 7.59
C ILE A 264 -12.91 9.23 7.85
N ALA A 265 -11.98 8.85 8.72
CA ALA A 265 -11.74 7.45 9.06
C ALA A 265 -12.99 6.78 9.64
N GLY A 266 -13.73 7.48 10.48
CA GLY A 266 -15.02 7.03 11.04
C GLY A 266 -16.06 6.76 9.94
N ARG A 267 -16.19 7.67 8.96
CA ARG A 267 -17.12 7.49 7.83
C ARG A 267 -16.73 6.30 6.95
N VAL A 268 -15.47 6.20 6.56
CA VAL A 268 -14.95 5.14 5.69
C VAL A 268 -15.13 3.76 6.32
N THR A 269 -14.90 3.66 7.63
CA THR A 269 -14.94 2.38 8.36
C THR A 269 -16.30 2.11 9.02
N LYS A 270 -17.21 3.08 9.02
CA LYS A 270 -18.51 3.04 9.74
C LYS A 270 -18.32 2.80 11.25
N GLN A 271 -17.33 3.45 11.83
CA GLN A 271 -17.01 3.37 13.26
C GLN A 271 -16.97 4.76 13.88
N PRO A 272 -17.09 4.87 15.23
CA PRO A 272 -16.94 6.15 15.91
C PRO A 272 -15.58 6.80 15.61
N PRO A 273 -15.51 8.10 15.28
CA PRO A 273 -14.26 8.79 14.96
C PRO A 273 -13.20 8.68 16.06
N GLU A 274 -13.62 8.62 17.32
CA GLU A 274 -12.74 8.54 18.49
C GLU A 274 -11.88 7.27 18.51
N ARG A 275 -12.26 6.24 17.73
CA ARG A 275 -11.44 5.03 17.54
C ARG A 275 -10.19 5.25 16.72
N PHE A 276 -10.07 6.40 16.07
CA PHE A 276 -8.97 6.77 15.18
C PHE A 276 -8.06 7.87 15.75
N ASP A 277 -8.06 8.05 17.08
CA ASP A 277 -7.20 9.02 17.78
C ASP A 277 -5.69 8.75 17.65
N TRP A 278 -5.33 7.57 17.19
CA TRP A 278 -3.97 7.14 16.87
C TRP A 278 -3.52 7.54 15.45
N LEU A 279 -4.47 7.72 14.51
CA LEU A 279 -4.23 7.89 13.08
C LEU A 279 -3.34 9.11 12.81
N PHE A 280 -2.30 8.93 11.98
CA PHE A 280 -1.31 9.95 11.63
C PHE A 280 -0.57 10.62 12.83
N THR A 281 -0.56 9.94 13.98
CA THR A 281 0.22 10.34 15.16
C THR A 281 1.44 9.42 15.35
N LYS A 282 2.19 9.61 16.43
CA LYS A 282 3.26 8.67 16.85
C LYS A 282 2.74 7.27 17.17
N ARG A 283 1.45 7.10 17.33
CA ARG A 283 0.79 5.79 17.54
C ARG A 283 0.43 5.10 16.22
N ASP A 284 0.69 5.74 15.10
CA ASP A 284 0.56 5.19 13.74
C ASP A 284 1.92 4.72 13.21
N ALA A 285 1.91 4.00 12.09
CA ALA A 285 3.10 3.78 11.29
C ALA A 285 3.70 5.13 10.83
N TYR A 286 4.98 5.16 10.53
CA TYR A 286 5.60 6.37 9.99
C TYR A 286 5.23 6.55 8.52
N HIS A 287 4.75 7.74 8.18
CA HIS A 287 4.51 8.18 6.81
C HIS A 287 5.49 9.29 6.44
N ASP A 288 6.21 9.12 5.35
CA ASP A 288 7.07 10.17 4.80
C ASP A 288 6.21 11.23 4.10
N PRO A 289 6.29 12.53 4.45
CA PRO A 289 5.45 13.57 3.85
C PRO A 289 5.72 13.82 2.37
N ASN A 290 6.81 13.28 1.83
CA ASN A 290 7.13 13.30 0.41
C ASN A 290 6.98 11.92 -0.24
N MET A 291 6.53 10.93 0.52
CA MET A 291 6.36 9.53 0.08
C MET A 291 7.64 8.93 -0.54
N LEU A 292 8.81 9.31 -0.01
CA LEU A 292 10.10 8.78 -0.47
C LEU A 292 10.46 7.51 0.31
N PRO A 293 10.72 6.37 -0.35
CA PRO A 293 11.07 5.12 0.30
C PRO A 293 12.48 5.17 0.91
N ASP A 294 12.66 4.45 2.02
CA ASP A 294 13.99 4.12 2.54
C ASP A 294 14.55 2.89 1.80
N LEU A 295 15.20 3.14 0.68
CA LEU A 295 15.77 2.06 -0.15
C LEU A 295 16.83 1.21 0.56
N VAL A 296 17.45 1.72 1.63
CA VAL A 296 18.40 0.96 2.44
C VAL A 296 17.68 -0.04 3.35
N ALA A 297 16.63 0.41 4.02
CA ALA A 297 15.77 -0.47 4.81
C ALA A 297 15.07 -1.50 3.91
N LEU A 298 14.51 -1.05 2.78
CA LEU A 298 13.84 -1.91 1.82
C LEU A 298 14.76 -3.02 1.29
N GLN A 299 16.02 -2.72 0.95
CA GLN A 299 16.97 -3.74 0.51
C GLN A 299 17.21 -4.80 1.59
N LYS A 300 17.39 -4.39 2.85
CA LYS A 300 17.55 -5.34 3.97
C LYS A 300 16.31 -6.24 4.13
N ASN A 301 15.13 -5.69 3.95
CA ASN A 301 13.88 -6.45 4.06
C ASN A 301 13.72 -7.45 2.89
N VAL A 302 14.13 -7.06 1.68
CA VAL A 302 14.18 -7.95 0.50
C VAL A 302 15.23 -9.05 0.69
N ASP A 303 16.43 -8.71 1.20
CA ASP A 303 17.47 -9.70 1.53
C ASP A 303 16.95 -10.75 2.52
N MET A 304 16.23 -10.32 3.56
CA MET A 304 15.63 -11.23 4.52
C MET A 304 14.56 -12.14 3.89
N THR A 305 13.80 -11.64 2.92
CA THR A 305 12.83 -12.45 2.18
C THR A 305 13.53 -13.60 1.44
N ARG A 306 14.71 -13.36 0.87
CA ARG A 306 15.59 -14.39 0.29
C ARG A 306 16.11 -15.36 1.37
N ASP A 307 16.62 -14.84 2.48
CA ASP A 307 17.21 -15.67 3.54
C ASP A 307 16.19 -16.60 4.21
N LEU A 308 14.91 -16.23 4.17
CA LEU A 308 13.79 -17.07 4.58
C LEU A 308 13.31 -18.05 3.48
N GLY A 309 13.90 -17.98 2.28
CA GLY A 309 13.62 -18.93 1.20
C GLY A 309 12.39 -18.62 0.35
N PHE A 310 11.82 -17.41 0.43
CA PHE A 310 10.68 -17.02 -0.42
C PHE A 310 11.08 -16.70 -1.87
N VAL A 311 12.32 -16.25 -2.06
CA VAL A 311 12.94 -16.01 -3.37
C VAL A 311 14.35 -16.62 -3.39
N LYS A 312 14.87 -16.94 -4.58
CA LYS A 312 16.21 -17.52 -4.74
C LYS A 312 17.31 -16.45 -4.65
N SER A 313 17.04 -15.28 -5.21
CA SER A 313 17.93 -14.11 -5.18
C SER A 313 17.16 -12.89 -4.68
N ALA A 314 17.89 -11.91 -4.16
CA ALA A 314 17.31 -10.64 -3.75
C ALA A 314 17.50 -9.61 -4.87
N PRO A 315 16.43 -9.05 -5.44
CA PRO A 315 16.56 -8.00 -6.43
C PRO A 315 17.23 -6.76 -5.83
N ASP A 316 18.02 -6.05 -6.64
CA ASP A 316 18.58 -4.75 -6.29
C ASP A 316 17.47 -3.69 -6.36
N VAL A 317 16.94 -3.28 -5.21
CA VAL A 317 15.79 -2.37 -5.13
C VAL A 317 16.07 -1.01 -5.79
N LYS A 318 17.35 -0.57 -5.84
CA LYS A 318 17.70 0.69 -6.49
C LYS A 318 17.50 0.64 -8.01
N LYS A 319 17.73 -0.51 -8.63
CA LYS A 319 17.48 -0.70 -10.07
C LYS A 319 15.99 -0.70 -10.40
N HIS A 320 15.17 -1.03 -9.43
CA HIS A 320 13.71 -1.04 -9.56
C HIS A 320 13.04 0.23 -9.03
N ALA A 321 13.79 1.23 -8.55
CA ALA A 321 13.24 2.50 -8.10
C ALA A 321 13.19 3.52 -9.24
N ASP A 322 12.00 4.09 -9.48
CA ASP A 322 11.81 5.28 -10.32
C ASP A 322 11.06 6.34 -9.49
N LEU A 323 11.82 7.12 -8.75
CA LEU A 323 11.29 8.18 -7.89
C LEU A 323 11.15 9.52 -8.62
N SER A 324 11.51 9.58 -9.90
CA SER A 324 11.49 10.82 -10.70
C SER A 324 10.10 11.46 -10.77
N ILE A 325 9.03 10.65 -10.73
CA ILE A 325 7.64 11.12 -10.79
C ILE A 325 7.25 11.80 -9.47
N VAL A 326 7.48 11.15 -8.33
CA VAL A 326 7.14 11.70 -6.99
C VAL A 326 8.02 12.93 -6.67
N GLU A 327 9.29 12.91 -7.06
CA GLU A 327 10.19 14.05 -6.88
C GLU A 327 9.80 15.27 -7.74
N GLU A 328 9.36 15.04 -8.99
CA GLU A 328 8.82 16.10 -9.84
C GLU A 328 7.54 16.68 -9.25
N ALA A 329 6.62 15.84 -8.82
CA ALA A 329 5.38 16.25 -8.15
C ALA A 329 5.67 17.07 -6.89
N ALA A 330 6.63 16.66 -6.07
CA ALA A 330 7.03 17.38 -4.86
C ALA A 330 7.59 18.79 -5.17
N LYS A 331 8.29 18.96 -6.30
CA LYS A 331 8.80 20.26 -6.75
C LYS A 331 7.68 21.22 -7.15
N ARG A 332 6.54 20.71 -7.67
CA ARG A 332 5.38 21.54 -8.04
C ARG A 332 4.59 22.06 -6.82
N LEU A 333 4.82 21.50 -5.63
CA LEU A 333 4.17 21.86 -4.38
C LEU A 333 5.01 22.80 -3.48
N LYS A 334 6.13 23.30 -3.98
CA LYS A 334 6.99 24.26 -3.28
C LYS A 334 6.48 25.69 -3.38
#